data_233f9950938dcc29af1ac2fbedd0b861
#
_entry.id   233f9950938dcc29af1ac2fbedd0b861
#
_cell.length_a   1.000
_cell.length_b   1.000
_cell.length_c   1.000
_cell.angle_alpha   90.00
_cell.angle_beta   90.00
_cell.angle_gamma   90.00
#
_symmetry.space_group_name_H-M   'P 1'
#
loop_
_entity.id
_entity.type
_entity.pdbx_description
1 polymer ?
#
loop_
_entity_poly.entity_id
_entity_poly.type
_entity_poly.pdbx_seq_one_letter_code
_entity_poly.pdbx_strand_id
1 'polypeptide(L)' 'MKSTDKEVILTLADCNMNAAEAARRMMYHRNTITFRMQSIKKKTGLNPGNFYDLVKLVEMVGGEKDG' A
#
# COMPACT_ATOMS: atom_id res chain seq x y z
N MET A 1 8.08 -8.33 -3.80
CA MET A 1 7.21 -7.15 -4.06
C MET A 1 8.08 -5.93 -4.35
N LYS A 2 7.66 -5.08 -5.26
CA LYS A 2 8.45 -3.91 -5.64
C LYS A 2 8.53 -2.91 -4.51
N SER A 3 9.62 -2.14 -4.48
CA SER A 3 9.78 -1.08 -3.49
C SER A 3 8.62 -0.10 -3.49
N THR A 4 8.13 0.26 -4.66
CA THR A 4 7.01 1.19 -4.77
C THR A 4 5.76 0.63 -4.11
N ASP A 5 5.51 -0.66 -4.30
CA ASP A 5 4.35 -1.31 -3.69
C ASP A 5 4.48 -1.31 -2.16
N LYS A 6 5.69 -1.58 -1.65
CA LYS A 6 5.93 -1.55 -0.21
C LYS A 6 5.67 -0.16 0.35
N GLU A 7 6.12 0.87 -0.36
CA GLU A 7 5.92 2.24 0.08
C GLU A 7 4.43 2.60 0.12
N VAL A 8 3.69 2.16 -0.88
CA VAL A 8 2.25 2.42 -0.92
C VAL A 8 1.58 1.77 0.30
N ILE A 9 1.92 0.51 0.56
CA ILE A 9 1.33 -0.22 1.68
C ILE A 9 1.63 0.47 3.01
N LEU A 10 2.89 0.82 3.23
CA LEU A 10 3.28 1.44 4.49
C LEU A 10 2.71 2.84 4.64
N THR A 11 2.64 3.59 3.55
CA THR A 11 2.08 4.94 3.58
C THR A 11 0.58 4.90 3.85
N LEU A 12 -0.13 3.94 3.25
CA LEU A 12 -1.55 3.76 3.52
C LEU A 12 -1.78 3.44 5.00
N ALA A 13 -0.94 2.60 5.57
CA ALA A 13 -1.06 2.26 6.99
C ALA A 13 -0.85 3.50 7.86
N ASP A 14 0.15 4.32 7.52
CA ASP A 14 0.45 5.53 8.27
C ASP A 14 -0.65 6.58 8.14
N CYS A 15 -1.40 6.54 7.04
CA CYS A 15 -2.46 7.51 6.78
C CYS A 15 -3.84 6.98 7.13
N ASN A 16 -3.93 5.91 7.93
CA ASN A 16 -5.21 5.31 8.29
C ASN A 16 -6.02 4.92 7.06
N MET A 17 -5.35 4.41 6.04
CA MET A 17 -5.97 3.93 4.81
C MET A 17 -6.57 5.04 3.96
N ASN A 18 -6.20 6.28 4.22
CA ASN A 18 -6.70 7.40 3.43
C ASN A 18 -5.86 7.52 2.16
N ALA A 19 -6.40 7.04 1.04
CA ALA A 19 -5.66 7.02 -0.22
C ALA A 19 -5.30 8.41 -0.72
N ALA A 20 -6.16 9.39 -0.51
CA ALA A 20 -5.86 10.76 -0.94
C ALA A 20 -4.67 11.33 -0.18
N GLU A 21 -4.61 11.08 1.12
CA GLU A 21 -3.51 11.52 1.94
C GLU A 21 -2.21 10.79 1.57
N ALA A 22 -2.32 9.49 1.33
CA ALA A 22 -1.17 8.69 0.92
C ALA A 22 -0.60 9.20 -0.41
N ALA A 23 -1.47 9.50 -1.36
CA ALA A 23 -1.04 10.04 -2.65
C ALA A 23 -0.30 11.37 -2.45
N ARG A 24 -0.81 12.23 -1.58
CA ARG A 24 -0.19 13.51 -1.29
C ARG A 24 1.20 13.31 -0.71
N ARG A 25 1.34 12.42 0.26
CA ARG A 25 2.63 12.16 0.90
C ARG A 25 3.64 11.59 -0.06
N MET A 26 3.19 10.79 -1.02
CA MET A 26 4.08 10.19 -2.00
C MET A 26 4.26 11.05 -3.23
N MET A 27 3.60 12.21 -3.26
CA MET A 27 3.64 13.12 -4.41
C MET A 27 3.11 12.45 -5.68
N TYR A 28 2.09 11.62 -5.51
CA TYR A 28 1.42 10.95 -6.62
C TYR A 28 0.08 11.60 -6.88
N HIS A 29 -0.37 11.51 -8.11
CA HIS A 29 -1.75 11.83 -8.42
C HIS A 29 -2.65 10.77 -7.79
N ARG A 30 -3.86 11.15 -7.40
CA ARG A 30 -4.81 10.24 -6.78
C ARG A 30 -5.06 8.99 -7.62
N ASN A 31 -5.15 9.16 -8.95
CA ASN A 31 -5.36 8.02 -9.84
C ASN A 31 -4.18 7.06 -9.81
N THR A 32 -2.98 7.57 -9.61
CA THR A 32 -1.80 6.74 -9.54
C THR A 32 -1.84 5.85 -8.31
N ILE A 33 -2.23 6.40 -7.16
CA ILE A 33 -2.28 5.59 -5.94
C ILE A 33 -3.36 4.51 -6.07
N THR A 34 -4.50 4.85 -6.68
CA THR A 34 -5.57 3.88 -6.91
C THR A 34 -5.09 2.75 -7.81
N PHE A 35 -4.38 3.09 -8.88
CA PHE A 35 -3.85 2.10 -9.79
C PHE A 35 -2.86 1.17 -9.07
N ARG A 36 -1.99 1.74 -8.24
CA ARG A 36 -1.02 0.94 -7.48
C ARG A 36 -1.72 0.00 -6.51
N MET A 37 -2.78 0.47 -5.87
CA MET A 37 -3.55 -0.37 -4.94
C MET A 37 -4.18 -1.56 -5.68
N GLN A 38 -4.70 -1.32 -6.86
CA GLN A 38 -5.29 -2.40 -7.66
C GLN A 38 -4.22 -3.39 -8.11
N SER A 39 -3.05 -2.89 -8.46
CA SER A 39 -1.94 -3.74 -8.86
C SER A 39 -1.52 -4.65 -7.70
N ILE A 40 -1.45 -4.11 -6.49
CA ILE A 40 -1.11 -4.89 -5.29
C ILE A 40 -2.15 -5.98 -5.06
N LYS A 41 -3.43 -5.62 -5.22
CA LYS A 41 -4.50 -6.60 -5.04
C LYS A 41 -4.38 -7.74 -6.03
N LYS A 42 -4.05 -7.44 -7.28
CA LYS A 42 -3.88 -8.49 -8.28
C LYS A 42 -2.70 -9.39 -7.96
N LYS A 43 -1.61 -8.83 -7.49
CA LYS A 43 -0.40 -9.62 -7.21
C LYS A 43 -0.52 -10.47 -5.98
N THR A 44 -1.20 -9.98 -4.95
CA THR A 44 -1.20 -10.64 -3.65
C THR A 44 -2.51 -11.28 -3.28
N GLY A 45 -3.59 -10.90 -3.96
CA GLY A 45 -4.93 -11.35 -3.58
C GLY A 45 -5.47 -10.61 -2.37
N LEU A 46 -4.71 -9.65 -1.83
CA LEU A 46 -5.13 -8.87 -0.67
C LEU A 46 -5.43 -7.45 -1.09
N ASN A 47 -6.54 -6.92 -0.60
CA ASN A 47 -6.99 -5.57 -0.98
C ASN A 47 -6.46 -4.54 0.00
N PRO A 48 -5.54 -3.66 -0.41
CA PRO A 48 -5.01 -2.64 0.50
C PRO A 48 -6.05 -1.64 0.98
N GLY A 49 -7.22 -1.62 0.35
CA GLY A 49 -8.33 -0.80 0.82
C GLY A 49 -9.16 -1.45 1.90
N ASN A 50 -8.85 -2.70 2.27
CA ASN A 50 -9.54 -3.41 3.35
C ASN A 50 -8.60 -3.45 4.55
N PHE A 51 -9.11 -3.09 5.72
CA PHE A 51 -8.28 -2.98 6.91
C PHE A 51 -7.53 -4.28 7.24
N TYR A 52 -8.24 -5.40 7.25
CA TYR A 52 -7.61 -6.67 7.62
C TYR A 52 -6.59 -7.12 6.59
N ASP A 53 -6.88 -6.87 5.33
CA ASP A 53 -5.94 -7.21 4.27
C ASP A 53 -4.71 -6.30 4.32
N LEU A 54 -4.93 -5.02 4.65
CA LEU A 54 -3.82 -4.10 4.77
C LEU A 54 -2.88 -4.50 5.91
N VAL A 55 -3.43 -4.97 7.04
CA VAL A 55 -2.61 -5.46 8.14
C VAL A 55 -1.73 -6.62 7.67
N LYS A 56 -2.30 -7.54 6.90
CA LYS A 56 -1.53 -8.67 6.38
C LYS A 56 -0.44 -8.19 5.43
N LEU A 57 -0.75 -7.21 4.59
CA LEU A 57 0.23 -6.66 3.67
C LEU A 57 1.37 -5.97 4.41
N VAL A 58 1.05 -5.23 5.47
CA VAL A 58 2.08 -4.57 6.27
C VAL A 58 3.00 -5.61 6.89
N GLU A 59 2.46 -6.70 7.39
CA GLU A 59 3.27 -7.76 7.96
C GLU A 59 4.17 -8.39 6.92
N MET A 60 3.66 -8.59 5.70
CA MET A 60 4.47 -9.15 4.62
C MET A 60 5.65 -8.25 4.28
N VAL A 61 5.41 -6.97 4.09
CA VAL A 61 6.50 -6.06 3.70
C VAL A 61 7.42 -5.77 4.86
N GLY A 62 6.90 -5.77 6.08
CA GLY A 62 7.72 -5.60 7.27
C GLY A 62 8.71 -6.74 7.42
N GLY A 63 8.28 -7.94 7.10
CA GLY A 63 9.16 -9.11 7.16
C GLY A 63 10.21 -9.10 6.07
N GLU A 64 9.89 -8.50 4.93
CA GLU A 64 10.86 -8.38 3.86
C GLU A 64 11.89 -7.32 4.11
N LYS A 65 11.66 -6.36 5.14
CA LYS A 65 12.40 -5.22 5.23
C LYS A 65 13.61 -5.40 5.78
N ASP A 66 13.94 -6.02 6.46
CA ASP A 66 15.01 -5.94 6.96
C ASP A 66 15.85 -6.59 6.87
N GLY A 67 15.79 -6.66 6.56
CA GLY A 67 16.84 -7.06 6.58
C GLY A 67 17.53 -6.96 7.63
#